data_d1174f031330c48c8c915f4f25f17a9c
#
_entry.id   d1174f031330c48c8c915f4f25f17a9c
#
_cell.length_a   1.000
_cell.length_b   1.000
_cell.length_c   1.000
_cell.angle_alpha   90.00
_cell.angle_beta   90.00
_cell.angle_gamma   90.00
#
_symmetry.space_group_name_H-M   'P 1'
#
loop_
_entity.id
_entity.type
_entity.pdbx_description
1 polymer ?
#
loop_
_entity_poly.entity_id
_entity_poly.type
_entity_poly.pdbx_seq_one_letter_code
_entity_poly.pdbx_strand_id
1 'polypeptide(L)'
;MTAAARPDIAVITNIGTSHIEFLGSREGICKAKLEILEGLQKDGYAVLCGDAPRLWDKRAQLGCRVVTYGMENRECDLTACLHDDGTFDIINNSLPAASLPAGGRFTAKLSIPGAHNVLNALAAAAVGLLLGETPEQIAAGLQSYEASGLRQNIYEQDGYQIYADCYNASPDAMEATLAVLGTMAPEGRRFAVLGSMLELGGYAEE
;
A
#
# COMPACT_ATOMS: atom_id res chain seq x y z
N MET A 1 0.73 18.04 -13.25
CA MET A 1 1.95 17.54 -12.59
C MET A 1 2.57 16.35 -13.35
N THR A 2 1.81 15.35 -13.76
CA THR A 2 2.30 14.13 -14.43
C THR A 2 3.00 14.39 -15.77
N ALA A 3 2.49 15.34 -16.57
CA ALA A 3 3.15 15.75 -17.82
C ALA A 3 4.58 16.31 -17.63
N ALA A 4 4.88 16.85 -16.45
CA ALA A 4 6.24 17.31 -16.09
C ALA A 4 7.11 16.19 -15.54
N ALA A 5 6.53 15.28 -14.75
CA ALA A 5 7.25 14.15 -14.13
C ALA A 5 7.59 13.04 -15.15
N ARG A 6 6.70 12.79 -16.12
CA ARG A 6 6.83 11.76 -17.15
C ARG A 6 7.34 10.43 -16.62
N PRO A 7 6.63 9.79 -15.67
CA PRO A 7 7.11 8.60 -14.98
C PRO A 7 7.24 7.40 -15.94
N ASP A 8 8.23 6.56 -15.70
CA ASP A 8 8.34 5.23 -16.32
C ASP A 8 7.47 4.20 -15.60
N ILE A 9 7.27 4.38 -14.29
CA ILE A 9 6.39 3.54 -13.48
C ILE A 9 5.50 4.44 -12.63
N ALA A 10 4.18 4.29 -12.75
CA ALA A 10 3.18 4.96 -11.94
C ALA A 10 2.53 3.97 -10.98
N VAL A 11 2.47 4.30 -9.69
CA VAL A 11 1.90 3.42 -8.65
C VAL A 11 0.64 4.04 -8.07
N ILE A 12 -0.45 3.27 -8.00
CA ILE A 12 -1.68 3.66 -7.31
C ILE A 12 -1.99 2.59 -6.25
N THR A 13 -1.84 2.97 -4.99
CA THR A 13 -1.89 2.04 -3.86
C THR A 13 -3.31 1.69 -3.41
N ASN A 14 -4.22 2.66 -3.44
CA ASN A 14 -5.61 2.43 -3.04
C ASN A 14 -6.56 3.49 -3.61
N ILE A 15 -7.86 3.23 -3.46
CA ILE A 15 -8.95 4.20 -3.65
C ILE A 15 -9.76 4.23 -2.35
N GLY A 16 -9.29 5.01 -1.38
CA GLY A 16 -9.94 5.22 -0.09
C GLY A 16 -10.93 6.38 -0.11
N THR A 17 -11.14 7.00 1.06
CA THR A 17 -12.06 8.12 1.29
C THR A 17 -11.36 9.45 1.51
N SER A 18 -10.03 9.49 1.52
CA SER A 18 -9.29 10.74 1.69
C SER A 18 -9.65 11.77 0.61
N HIS A 19 -9.93 13.02 1.03
CA HIS A 19 -10.33 14.14 0.16
C HIS A 19 -11.68 13.94 -0.54
N ILE A 20 -12.57 13.06 -0.03
CA ILE A 20 -13.85 12.74 -0.67
C ILE A 20 -14.78 13.95 -0.74
N GLU A 21 -14.68 14.89 0.20
CA GLU A 21 -15.42 16.15 0.18
C GLU A 21 -15.20 16.94 -1.12
N PHE A 22 -13.94 16.97 -1.61
CA PHE A 22 -13.58 17.73 -2.82
C PHE A 22 -13.79 16.94 -4.11
N LEU A 23 -13.66 15.63 -4.05
CA LEU A 23 -13.73 14.74 -5.22
C LEU A 23 -15.12 14.09 -5.36
N GLY A 24 -16.03 14.32 -4.41
CA GLY A 24 -17.45 13.97 -4.45
C GLY A 24 -17.75 12.49 -4.22
N SER A 25 -16.86 11.57 -4.61
CA SER A 25 -17.08 10.13 -4.48
C SER A 25 -15.77 9.34 -4.62
N ARG A 26 -15.79 8.06 -4.20
CA ARG A 26 -14.66 7.13 -4.48
C ARG A 26 -14.40 6.98 -5.98
N GLU A 27 -15.40 7.13 -6.84
CA GLU A 27 -15.22 7.16 -8.29
C GLU A 27 -14.47 8.42 -8.75
N GLY A 28 -14.80 9.58 -8.18
CA GLY A 28 -14.08 10.84 -8.41
C GLY A 28 -12.62 10.74 -7.96
N ILE A 29 -12.36 10.14 -6.79
CA ILE A 29 -11.00 9.87 -6.29
C ILE A 29 -10.25 8.94 -7.24
N CYS A 30 -10.89 7.87 -7.71
CA CYS A 30 -10.30 6.95 -8.68
C CYS A 30 -9.90 7.66 -9.97
N LYS A 31 -10.79 8.49 -10.52
CA LYS A 31 -10.52 9.28 -11.71
C LYS A 31 -9.33 10.23 -11.51
N ALA A 32 -9.31 10.97 -10.40
CA ALA A 32 -8.23 11.90 -10.08
C ALA A 32 -6.88 11.18 -9.91
N LYS A 33 -6.85 10.02 -9.25
CA LYS A 33 -5.61 9.24 -9.10
C LYS A 33 -5.13 8.65 -10.44
N LEU A 34 -6.04 8.26 -11.33
CA LEU A 34 -5.70 7.74 -12.65
C LEU A 34 -5.10 8.81 -13.59
N GLU A 35 -5.26 10.11 -13.31
CA GLU A 35 -4.60 11.19 -14.05
C GLU A 35 -3.06 11.08 -14.03
N ILE A 36 -2.49 10.33 -13.07
CA ILE A 36 -1.04 10.04 -13.06
C ILE A 36 -0.60 9.33 -14.34
N LEU A 37 -1.47 8.58 -14.97
CA LEU A 37 -1.18 7.81 -16.19
C LEU A 37 -1.11 8.70 -17.45
N GLU A 38 -1.65 9.92 -17.43
CA GLU A 38 -1.58 10.85 -18.55
C GLU A 38 -0.14 11.25 -18.90
N GLY A 39 0.77 11.23 -17.91
CA GLY A 39 2.19 11.51 -18.09
C GLY A 39 3.05 10.25 -18.23
N LEU A 40 2.48 9.06 -18.13
CA LEU A 40 3.23 7.81 -18.21
C LEU A 40 3.92 7.67 -19.56
N GLN A 41 5.18 7.23 -19.56
CA GLN A 41 5.94 6.96 -20.77
C GLN A 41 5.27 5.85 -21.59
N LYS A 42 5.48 5.85 -22.92
CA LYS A 42 4.83 4.93 -23.87
C LYS A 42 5.03 3.45 -23.50
N ASP A 43 6.20 3.10 -22.96
CA ASP A 43 6.56 1.75 -22.54
C ASP A 43 6.53 1.57 -21.02
N GLY A 44 5.91 2.52 -20.32
CA GLY A 44 5.83 2.56 -18.87
C GLY A 44 4.79 1.58 -18.29
N TYR A 45 4.86 1.38 -16.99
CA TYR A 45 3.99 0.49 -16.24
C TYR A 45 3.10 1.26 -15.27
N ALA A 46 1.82 0.88 -15.22
CA ALA A 46 0.91 1.21 -14.12
C ALA A 46 0.91 0.05 -13.12
N VAL A 47 1.38 0.29 -11.90
CA VAL A 47 1.35 -0.68 -10.80
C VAL A 47 0.13 -0.39 -9.93
N LEU A 48 -0.84 -1.30 -9.90
CA LEU A 48 -2.16 -1.09 -9.32
C LEU A 48 -2.49 -2.10 -8.23
N CYS A 49 -3.09 -1.63 -7.14
CA CYS A 49 -3.63 -2.50 -6.11
C CYS A 49 -4.88 -3.24 -6.63
N GLY A 50 -4.80 -4.55 -6.72
CA GLY A 50 -5.90 -5.42 -7.17
C GLY A 50 -6.93 -5.69 -6.08
N ASP A 51 -6.62 -5.40 -4.81
CA ASP A 51 -7.57 -5.45 -3.71
C ASP A 51 -8.46 -4.20 -3.67
N ALA A 52 -8.17 -3.19 -4.51
CA ALA A 52 -9.03 -2.02 -4.71
C ALA A 52 -9.96 -2.27 -5.92
N PRO A 53 -11.26 -2.60 -5.72
CA PRO A 53 -12.15 -3.05 -6.80
C PRO A 53 -12.22 -2.07 -7.98
N ARG A 54 -12.21 -0.77 -7.70
CA ARG A 54 -12.26 0.26 -8.75
C ARG A 54 -11.02 0.29 -9.65
N LEU A 55 -9.84 -0.01 -9.11
CA LEU A 55 -8.62 -0.15 -9.90
C LEU A 55 -8.63 -1.45 -10.70
N TRP A 56 -9.04 -2.54 -10.04
CA TRP A 56 -9.17 -3.85 -10.67
C TRP A 56 -10.09 -3.84 -11.88
N ASP A 57 -11.28 -3.25 -11.75
CA ASP A 57 -12.27 -3.19 -12.82
C ASP A 57 -11.80 -2.34 -14.02
N LYS A 58 -11.03 -1.27 -13.75
CA LYS A 58 -10.53 -0.38 -14.80
C LYS A 58 -9.27 -0.85 -15.48
N ARG A 59 -8.51 -1.80 -14.90
CA ARG A 59 -7.18 -2.21 -15.38
C ARG A 59 -7.13 -2.59 -16.87
N ALA A 60 -8.15 -3.29 -17.34
CA ALA A 60 -8.21 -3.75 -18.74
C ALA A 60 -8.53 -2.64 -19.76
N GLN A 61 -8.98 -1.47 -19.27
CA GLN A 61 -9.33 -0.32 -20.11
C GLN A 61 -8.21 0.71 -20.20
N LEU A 62 -7.14 0.54 -19.42
CA LEU A 62 -5.99 1.44 -19.42
C LEU A 62 -5.11 1.15 -20.66
N GLY A 63 -4.78 2.19 -21.40
CA GLY A 63 -3.96 2.09 -22.62
C GLY A 63 -2.46 1.93 -22.38
N CYS A 64 -2.04 1.33 -21.25
CA CYS A 64 -0.66 1.14 -20.86
C CYS A 64 -0.42 -0.29 -20.35
N ARG A 65 0.83 -0.65 -20.09
CA ARG A 65 1.16 -1.92 -19.43
C ARG A 65 0.72 -1.83 -17.96
N VAL A 66 -0.06 -2.81 -17.51
CA VAL A 66 -0.55 -2.88 -16.14
C VAL A 66 0.09 -4.05 -15.42
N VAL A 67 0.52 -3.83 -14.20
CA VAL A 67 0.94 -4.83 -13.22
C VAL A 67 0.07 -4.67 -11.98
N THR A 68 -0.48 -5.76 -11.50
CA THR A 68 -1.37 -5.78 -10.35
C THR A 68 -0.71 -6.47 -9.15
N TYR A 69 -1.02 -5.99 -7.96
CA TYR A 69 -0.60 -6.64 -6.72
C TYR A 69 -1.75 -6.66 -5.71
N GLY A 70 -1.77 -7.67 -4.86
CA GLY A 70 -2.82 -7.82 -3.85
C GLY A 70 -2.54 -8.92 -2.85
N MET A 71 -3.25 -8.89 -1.74
CA MET A 71 -3.23 -9.93 -0.70
C MET A 71 -4.50 -10.78 -0.74
N GLU A 72 -5.65 -10.16 -1.00
CA GLU A 72 -6.96 -10.81 -1.06
C GLU A 72 -7.25 -11.33 -2.47
N ASN A 73 -7.01 -10.50 -3.48
CA ASN A 73 -7.20 -10.88 -4.87
C ASN A 73 -6.03 -11.73 -5.38
N ARG A 74 -6.23 -13.03 -5.42
CA ARG A 74 -5.21 -14.01 -5.86
C ARG A 74 -4.96 -14.04 -7.36
N GLU A 75 -5.74 -13.31 -8.16
CA GLU A 75 -5.55 -13.18 -9.61
C GLU A 75 -4.51 -12.08 -9.96
N CYS A 76 -3.99 -11.36 -8.97
CA CYS A 76 -2.95 -10.35 -9.18
C CYS A 76 -1.64 -10.96 -9.67
N ASP A 77 -0.85 -10.17 -10.41
CA ASP A 77 0.47 -10.57 -10.91
C ASP A 77 1.46 -10.81 -9.77
N LEU A 78 1.33 -10.07 -8.66
CA LEU A 78 2.12 -10.24 -7.45
C LEU A 78 1.20 -10.38 -6.25
N THR A 79 1.43 -11.40 -5.42
CA THR A 79 0.64 -11.64 -4.21
C THR A 79 1.51 -11.87 -3.00
N ALA A 80 0.93 -11.79 -1.79
CA ALA A 80 1.62 -12.14 -0.56
C ALA A 80 0.88 -13.19 0.27
N CYS A 81 1.65 -13.94 1.06
CA CYS A 81 1.17 -14.85 2.07
C CYS A 81 1.83 -14.50 3.40
N LEU A 82 1.03 -14.13 4.42
CA LEU A 82 1.50 -13.81 5.76
C LEU A 82 1.83 -15.06 6.56
N HIS A 83 2.84 -14.98 7.42
CA HIS A 83 3.23 -16.00 8.38
C HIS A 83 3.04 -15.50 9.82
N ASP A 84 2.88 -16.43 10.76
CA ASP A 84 2.64 -16.12 12.18
C ASP A 84 3.84 -15.42 12.86
N ASP A 85 5.04 -15.55 12.32
CA ASP A 85 6.27 -14.92 12.82
C ASP A 85 6.48 -13.48 12.34
N GLY A 86 5.49 -12.93 11.61
CA GLY A 86 5.52 -11.58 11.05
C GLY A 86 6.34 -11.44 9.77
N THR A 87 6.82 -12.54 9.20
CA THR A 87 7.34 -12.58 7.84
C THR A 87 6.21 -12.78 6.84
N PHE A 88 6.49 -12.57 5.55
CA PHE A 88 5.55 -12.86 4.47
C PHE A 88 6.29 -13.28 3.21
N ASP A 89 5.70 -14.20 2.47
CA ASP A 89 6.18 -14.54 1.15
C ASP A 89 5.60 -13.59 0.11
N ILE A 90 6.44 -13.12 -0.79
CA ILE A 90 6.07 -12.42 -2.02
C ILE A 90 6.12 -13.45 -3.15
N ILE A 91 5.02 -13.59 -3.87
CA ILE A 91 4.83 -14.63 -4.89
C ILE A 91 4.58 -13.95 -6.23
N ASN A 92 5.43 -14.22 -7.20
CA ASN A 92 5.23 -13.77 -8.58
C ASN A 92 4.34 -14.77 -9.34
N ASN A 93 3.12 -14.37 -9.66
CA ASN A 93 2.21 -15.18 -10.46
C ASN A 93 2.42 -14.96 -11.98
N SER A 94 2.61 -13.70 -12.41
CA SER A 94 2.70 -13.36 -13.84
C SER A 94 3.46 -12.07 -14.16
N LEU A 95 4.02 -11.37 -13.13
CA LEU A 95 4.79 -10.15 -13.38
C LEU A 95 6.02 -10.46 -14.23
N PRO A 96 6.30 -9.69 -15.30
CA PRO A 96 7.42 -9.95 -16.20
C PRO A 96 8.75 -9.49 -15.58
N ALA A 97 9.28 -10.27 -14.65
CA ALA A 97 10.54 -9.99 -13.96
C ALA A 97 11.55 -11.13 -14.20
N ALA A 98 12.71 -10.78 -14.72
CA ALA A 98 13.77 -11.77 -14.98
C ALA A 98 14.40 -12.30 -13.68
N SER A 99 14.50 -11.45 -12.65
CA SER A 99 15.08 -11.81 -11.35
C SER A 99 14.19 -12.73 -10.50
N LEU A 100 12.89 -12.75 -10.77
CA LEU A 100 11.92 -13.62 -10.13
C LEU A 100 10.92 -14.12 -11.17
N PRO A 101 11.15 -15.25 -11.85
CA PRO A 101 10.23 -15.76 -12.86
C PRO A 101 8.86 -16.13 -12.27
N ALA A 102 7.84 -16.26 -13.14
CA ALA A 102 6.51 -16.66 -12.73
C ALA A 102 6.52 -17.98 -11.93
N GLY A 103 5.78 -18.02 -10.83
CA GLY A 103 5.81 -19.11 -9.83
C GLY A 103 6.93 -19.00 -8.81
N GLY A 104 7.89 -18.07 -8.99
CA GLY A 104 8.93 -17.77 -8.01
C GLY A 104 8.39 -17.05 -6.78
N ARG A 105 9.08 -17.23 -5.66
CA ARG A 105 8.74 -16.54 -4.41
C ARG A 105 9.97 -16.28 -3.56
N PHE A 106 9.87 -15.30 -2.68
CA PHE A 106 10.87 -15.04 -1.64
C PHE A 106 10.21 -14.50 -0.39
N THR A 107 10.86 -14.68 0.75
CA THR A 107 10.36 -14.21 2.04
C THR A 107 10.92 -12.84 2.37
N ALA A 108 10.09 -11.96 2.89
CA ALA A 108 10.44 -10.63 3.35
C ALA A 108 9.89 -10.36 4.75
N LYS A 109 10.38 -9.28 5.38
CA LYS A 109 9.92 -8.80 6.67
C LYS A 109 9.93 -7.27 6.68
N LEU A 110 8.93 -6.67 7.33
CA LEU A 110 8.90 -5.23 7.60
C LEU A 110 9.24 -4.96 9.05
N SER A 111 9.85 -3.79 9.30
CA SER A 111 10.07 -3.26 10.65
C SER A 111 8.81 -2.72 11.30
N ILE A 112 7.78 -2.40 10.51
CA ILE A 112 6.50 -1.86 10.94
C ILE A 112 5.37 -2.88 10.78
N PRO A 113 4.44 -2.98 11.74
CA PRO A 113 3.34 -3.94 11.69
C PRO A 113 2.19 -3.47 10.77
N GLY A 114 1.31 -4.41 10.44
CA GLY A 114 0.05 -4.14 9.76
C GLY A 114 -0.04 -4.70 8.34
N ALA A 115 -1.14 -5.35 8.03
CA ALA A 115 -1.40 -5.94 6.72
C ALA A 115 -1.37 -4.88 5.59
N HIS A 116 -1.83 -3.65 5.86
CA HIS A 116 -1.75 -2.55 4.92
C HIS A 116 -0.30 -2.18 4.55
N ASN A 117 0.67 -2.37 5.45
CA ASN A 117 2.09 -2.16 5.16
C ASN A 117 2.65 -3.27 4.28
N VAL A 118 2.19 -4.52 4.45
CA VAL A 118 2.54 -5.61 3.53
C VAL A 118 1.98 -5.33 2.13
N LEU A 119 0.77 -4.80 2.03
CA LEU A 119 0.21 -4.38 0.75
C LEU A 119 1.03 -3.27 0.09
N ASN A 120 1.50 -2.28 0.87
CA ASN A 120 2.42 -1.25 0.37
C ASN A 120 3.80 -1.84 -0.03
N ALA A 121 4.29 -2.83 0.72
CA ALA A 121 5.53 -3.55 0.39
C ALA A 121 5.42 -4.33 -0.93
N LEU A 122 4.25 -4.90 -1.24
CA LEU A 122 4.00 -5.52 -2.55
C LEU A 122 4.11 -4.51 -3.69
N ALA A 123 3.60 -3.28 -3.52
CA ALA A 123 3.78 -2.23 -4.51
C ALA A 123 5.26 -1.90 -4.73
N ALA A 124 6.03 -1.76 -3.65
CA ALA A 124 7.47 -1.51 -3.73
C ALA A 124 8.22 -2.69 -4.38
N ALA A 125 7.86 -3.92 -4.02
CA ALA A 125 8.44 -5.12 -4.62
C ALA A 125 8.13 -5.22 -6.13
N ALA A 126 6.91 -4.92 -6.55
CA ALA A 126 6.55 -4.87 -7.97
C ALA A 126 7.43 -3.89 -8.73
N VAL A 127 7.65 -2.69 -8.19
CA VAL A 127 8.55 -1.68 -8.79
C VAL A 127 9.99 -2.20 -8.82
N GLY A 128 10.51 -2.74 -7.72
CA GLY A 128 11.87 -3.30 -7.67
C GLY A 128 12.09 -4.40 -8.71
N LEU A 129 11.16 -5.33 -8.82
CA LEU A 129 11.21 -6.41 -9.81
C LEU A 129 11.17 -5.87 -11.25
N LEU A 130 10.35 -4.86 -11.54
CA LEU A 130 10.31 -4.21 -12.85
C LEU A 130 11.60 -3.46 -13.19
N LEU A 131 12.32 -2.98 -12.19
CA LEU A 131 13.63 -2.34 -12.33
C LEU A 131 14.79 -3.34 -12.42
N GLY A 132 14.50 -4.64 -12.21
CA GLY A 132 15.50 -5.71 -12.29
C GLY A 132 16.24 -6.00 -10.98
N GLU A 133 15.77 -5.45 -9.87
CA GLU A 133 16.32 -5.77 -8.54
C GLU A 133 16.11 -7.26 -8.20
N THR A 134 17.04 -7.83 -7.44
CA THR A 134 16.93 -9.23 -7.00
C THR A 134 16.00 -9.35 -5.79
N PRO A 135 15.43 -10.56 -5.55
CA PRO A 135 14.65 -10.82 -4.34
C PRO A 135 15.37 -10.44 -3.05
N GLU A 136 16.67 -10.66 -2.96
CA GLU A 136 17.48 -10.34 -1.78
C GLU A 136 17.62 -8.84 -1.58
N GLN A 137 17.80 -8.08 -2.66
CA GLN A 137 17.87 -6.62 -2.62
C GLN A 137 16.53 -6.02 -2.19
N ILE A 138 15.42 -6.54 -2.74
CA ILE A 138 14.07 -6.11 -2.38
C ILE A 138 13.78 -6.43 -0.91
N ALA A 139 14.07 -7.66 -0.44
CA ALA A 139 13.85 -8.05 0.94
C ALA A 139 14.67 -7.19 1.92
N ALA A 140 15.94 -6.92 1.60
CA ALA A 140 16.80 -6.04 2.39
C ALA A 140 16.26 -4.59 2.43
N GLY A 141 15.82 -4.06 1.29
CA GLY A 141 15.21 -2.73 1.19
C GLY A 141 13.92 -2.61 2.02
N LEU A 142 13.04 -3.60 1.96
CA LEU A 142 11.82 -3.64 2.75
C LEU A 142 12.11 -3.72 4.26
N GLN A 143 13.08 -4.53 4.66
CA GLN A 143 13.49 -4.66 6.06
C GLN A 143 14.13 -3.39 6.62
N SER A 144 14.85 -2.64 5.78
CA SER A 144 15.51 -1.39 6.18
C SER A 144 14.56 -0.18 6.29
N TYR A 145 13.28 -0.36 5.92
CA TYR A 145 12.32 0.73 6.00
C TYR A 145 12.13 1.21 7.44
N GLU A 146 12.27 2.50 7.64
CA GLU A 146 11.99 3.16 8.92
C GLU A 146 10.83 4.14 8.74
N ALA A 147 9.92 4.10 9.70
CA ALA A 147 8.81 5.05 9.75
C ALA A 147 9.34 6.48 9.92
N SER A 148 8.84 7.42 9.16
CA SER A 148 9.31 8.81 9.20
C SER A 148 8.28 9.75 9.84
N GLY A 149 8.77 10.65 10.69
CA GLY A 149 7.96 11.68 11.32
C GLY A 149 6.87 11.12 12.22
N LEU A 150 5.61 11.56 11.99
CA LEU A 150 4.43 11.17 12.78
C LEU A 150 3.60 10.07 12.10
N ARG A 151 4.23 9.24 11.27
CA ARG A 151 3.58 8.12 10.60
C ARG A 151 4.05 6.80 11.18
N GLN A 152 3.16 6.09 11.87
CA GLN A 152 3.37 4.72 12.36
C GLN A 152 4.66 4.54 13.18
N ASN A 153 5.02 5.56 13.95
CA ASN A 153 6.23 5.53 14.77
C ASN A 153 5.94 4.82 16.09
N ILE A 154 6.68 3.76 16.38
CA ILE A 154 6.53 2.97 17.62
C ILE A 154 7.73 3.26 18.51
N TYR A 155 7.45 3.70 19.74
CA TYR A 155 8.48 3.97 20.74
C TYR A 155 7.97 3.73 22.14
N GLU A 156 8.89 3.64 23.11
CA GLU A 156 8.56 3.52 24.53
C GLU A 156 8.81 4.84 25.25
N GLN A 157 7.87 5.24 26.09
CA GLN A 157 8.00 6.40 26.95
C GLN A 157 7.26 6.17 28.27
N ASP A 158 7.94 6.41 29.39
CA ASP A 158 7.40 6.30 30.76
C ASP A 158 6.71 4.95 31.04
N GLY A 159 7.22 3.86 30.46
CA GLY A 159 6.66 2.51 30.60
C GLY A 159 5.44 2.24 29.74
N TYR A 160 5.11 3.12 28.81
CA TYR A 160 4.08 2.94 27.81
C TYR A 160 4.70 2.69 26.43
N GLN A 161 4.14 1.70 25.72
CA GLN A 161 4.42 1.57 24.28
C GLN A 161 3.46 2.51 23.54
N ILE A 162 4.03 3.43 22.78
CA ILE A 162 3.29 4.44 22.02
C ILE A 162 3.38 4.11 20.52
N TYR A 163 2.23 4.08 19.86
CA TYR A 163 2.11 4.00 18.41
C TYR A 163 1.59 5.34 17.89
N ALA A 164 2.49 6.18 17.39
CA ALA A 164 2.16 7.51 16.90
C ALA A 164 1.92 7.50 15.38
N ASP A 165 0.65 7.68 14.99
CA ASP A 165 0.21 7.81 13.60
C ASP A 165 -0.73 9.02 13.47
N CYS A 166 -0.15 10.22 13.51
CA CYS A 166 -0.89 11.49 13.64
C CYS A 166 -0.64 12.47 12.48
N TYR A 167 -0.20 12.00 11.33
CA TYR A 167 0.00 12.88 10.17
C TYR A 167 -1.33 13.27 9.51
N ASN A 168 -2.23 12.31 9.32
CA ASN A 168 -3.55 12.50 8.76
C ASN A 168 -4.50 11.42 9.26
N ALA A 169 -5.80 11.68 9.25
CA ALA A 169 -6.82 10.73 9.66
C ALA A 169 -7.87 10.59 8.53
N SER A 170 -8.22 9.34 8.24
CA SER A 170 -9.34 8.97 7.37
C SER A 170 -9.95 7.67 7.88
N PRO A 171 -11.22 7.34 7.59
CA PRO A 171 -11.85 6.12 8.06
C PRO A 171 -11.01 4.87 7.77
N ASP A 172 -10.62 4.65 6.52
CA ASP A 172 -9.83 3.48 6.12
C ASP A 172 -8.47 3.40 6.85
N ALA A 173 -7.77 4.54 7.05
CA ALA A 173 -6.49 4.59 7.76
C ALA A 173 -6.66 4.35 9.26
N MET A 174 -7.71 4.91 9.85
CA MET A 174 -8.01 4.74 11.27
C MET A 174 -8.36 3.28 11.61
N GLU A 175 -9.17 2.64 10.79
CA GLU A 175 -9.50 1.22 10.91
C GLU A 175 -8.23 0.36 10.87
N ALA A 176 -7.36 0.59 9.89
CA ALA A 176 -6.11 -0.14 9.75
C ALA A 176 -5.18 0.06 10.97
N THR A 177 -5.07 1.28 11.48
CA THR A 177 -4.26 1.62 12.66
C THR A 177 -4.82 1.00 13.94
N LEU A 178 -6.14 1.01 14.13
CA LEU A 178 -6.80 0.37 15.27
C LEU A 178 -6.66 -1.15 15.24
N ALA A 179 -6.68 -1.76 14.05
CA ALA A 179 -6.39 -3.18 13.90
C ALA A 179 -4.97 -3.52 14.36
N VAL A 180 -3.97 -2.70 14.03
CA VAL A 180 -2.59 -2.85 14.54
C VAL A 180 -2.55 -2.72 16.06
N LEU A 181 -3.17 -1.68 16.64
CA LEU A 181 -3.27 -1.52 18.10
C LEU A 181 -3.89 -2.76 18.74
N GLY A 182 -4.86 -3.40 18.09
CA GLY A 182 -5.49 -4.63 18.51
C GLY A 182 -4.53 -5.81 18.68
N THR A 183 -3.43 -5.83 17.93
CA THR A 183 -2.40 -6.89 18.00
C THR A 183 -1.24 -6.55 18.94
N MET A 184 -1.05 -5.27 19.28
CA MET A 184 0.02 -4.83 20.17
C MET A 184 -0.32 -5.15 21.63
N ALA A 185 0.69 -5.50 22.43
CA ALA A 185 0.60 -5.76 23.87
C ALA A 185 -0.65 -6.56 24.27
N PRO A 186 -0.79 -7.84 23.88
CA PRO A 186 -2.02 -8.63 24.02
C PRO A 186 -2.50 -8.74 25.48
N GLU A 187 -1.61 -8.67 26.47
CA GLU A 187 -1.92 -8.76 27.89
C GLU A 187 -2.10 -7.40 28.58
N GLY A 188 -1.81 -6.31 27.88
CA GLY A 188 -1.89 -4.94 28.40
C GLY A 188 -3.24 -4.26 28.14
N ARG A 189 -3.48 -3.16 28.87
CA ARG A 189 -4.58 -2.25 28.51
C ARG A 189 -4.16 -1.42 27.30
N ARG A 190 -5.09 -1.24 26.36
CA ARG A 190 -4.90 -0.43 25.15
C ARG A 190 -5.73 0.83 25.23
N PHE A 191 -5.16 1.94 24.84
CA PHE A 191 -5.83 3.23 24.78
C PHE A 191 -5.64 3.79 23.38
N ALA A 192 -6.72 4.27 22.77
CA ALA A 192 -6.67 5.02 21.51
C ALA A 192 -6.99 6.48 21.79
N VAL A 193 -6.11 7.39 21.33
CA VAL A 193 -6.36 8.83 21.33
C VAL A 193 -6.55 9.24 19.89
N LEU A 194 -7.80 9.57 19.53
CA LEU A 194 -8.21 9.79 18.15
C LEU A 194 -8.46 11.29 17.91
N GLY A 195 -7.89 11.79 16.82
CA GLY A 195 -8.17 13.14 16.36
C GLY A 195 -9.37 13.20 15.40
N SER A 196 -9.76 14.41 15.03
CA SER A 196 -10.83 14.63 14.06
C SER A 196 -10.41 14.20 12.67
N MET A 197 -11.34 13.59 11.93
CA MET A 197 -11.19 13.35 10.50
C MET A 197 -11.77 14.55 9.73
N LEU A 198 -10.96 15.14 8.87
CA LEU A 198 -11.37 16.29 8.04
C LEU A 198 -11.66 15.81 6.61
N GLU A 199 -12.30 16.68 5.82
CA GLU A 199 -12.52 16.48 4.39
C GLU A 199 -13.42 15.29 4.03
N LEU A 200 -14.32 14.90 4.97
CA LEU A 200 -15.26 13.81 4.75
C LEU A 200 -16.57 14.30 4.09
N GLY A 201 -16.89 15.62 4.18
CA GLY A 201 -18.13 16.15 3.63
C GLY A 201 -19.35 15.39 4.12
N GLY A 202 -20.21 14.94 3.21
CA GLY A 202 -21.41 14.18 3.55
C GLY A 202 -21.16 12.78 4.14
N TYR A 203 -19.93 12.28 4.11
CA TYR A 203 -19.53 11.00 4.72
C TYR A 203 -19.16 11.12 6.20
N ALA A 204 -19.22 12.31 6.77
CA ALA A 204 -18.89 12.54 8.19
C ALA A 204 -19.89 11.91 9.17
N GLU A 205 -21.11 11.59 8.70
CA GLU A 205 -22.18 11.00 9.50
C GLU A 205 -22.26 9.46 9.39
N GLU A 206 -21.48 8.85 8.49
CA GLU A 206 -21.35 7.39 8.36
C GLU A 206 -20.33 6.83 9.35
#